data_6ab82bc3cd13effad7c82df80bf3dfdb
#
_entry.id   6ab82bc3cd13effad7c82df80bf3dfdb
#
_cell.length_a   1.000
_cell.length_b   1.000
_cell.length_c   1.000
_cell.angle_alpha   90.00
_cell.angle_beta   90.00
_cell.angle_gamma   90.00
#
_symmetry.space_group_name_H-M   'P 1'
#
loop_
_entity.id
_entity.type
_entity.pdbx_description
1 polymer ?
#
loop_
_entity_poly.entity_id
_entity_poly.type
_entity_poly.pdbx_seq_one_letter_code
_entity_poly.pdbx_strand_id
1 'polypeptide(L)'
;SNNEDAVLKVTYTVAITDPINRDKTLRSARVLKVGSARSANGFFGTAYDDKEITLGVPDAYQIRGIYEGTGGSTPLPPSATFSVSSGVFVNYEKVIGQTSNAHAVIISTGGTTYFYYVSGTLLNGENVVGQTSLAVALLSNVSAGSPNISSRYFFDNGQRDGFYDLAKLVRKVGAPAPSNPILVCFDYFTASGSGDFFDVESYSSIPYQDIPTYSPTRVDLGGLEPDGTYELSDAIDFRPVVGQILGTTTFGSNNTQDPTSPVDLSSTSSGAVFAPFGYSTGRNFESSRSGITSTAANAVDTPVSGSAFVGDISFYVGRIDKVFLHKSGIFQTSTGTPALSPTKPKAIDDAIELFELQFPAYTKNTKSVKVRSQDHRRFTMKDISRISNRVTNLERVTSLSMLEKDTQTKQILDGDGFDRFKSGFLVDNFRGHRVGDVN
;
A
#
# COMPACT_ATOMS: atom_id res chain seq x y z
N SER A 1 -2.99 -46.93 -37.70
CA SER A 1 -2.85 -45.45 -37.70
C SER A 1 -2.86 -44.98 -36.26
N ASN A 2 -1.68 -44.59 -35.78
CA ASN A 2 -1.55 -43.95 -34.49
C ASN A 2 -2.13 -42.54 -34.61
N ASN A 3 -3.30 -42.35 -34.06
CA ASN A 3 -3.86 -41.02 -33.87
C ASN A 3 -3.34 -40.53 -32.53
N GLU A 4 -2.14 -39.97 -32.50
CA GLU A 4 -1.63 -39.30 -31.31
C GLU A 4 -2.21 -37.90 -31.33
N ASP A 5 -3.01 -37.57 -30.31
CA ASP A 5 -3.51 -36.23 -30.09
C ASP A 5 -2.31 -35.31 -29.81
N ALA A 6 -1.99 -34.42 -30.73
CA ALA A 6 -0.94 -33.44 -30.58
C ALA A 6 -1.46 -32.20 -29.86
N VAL A 7 -0.86 -31.87 -28.73
CA VAL A 7 -1.13 -30.60 -28.04
C VAL A 7 -0.35 -29.49 -28.73
N LEU A 8 -1.04 -28.57 -29.37
CA LEU A 8 -0.45 -27.44 -30.08
C LEU A 8 -0.54 -26.18 -29.20
N LYS A 9 0.61 -25.53 -28.94
CA LYS A 9 0.64 -24.19 -28.34
C LYS A 9 0.76 -23.17 -29.47
N VAL A 10 -0.22 -22.28 -29.57
CA VAL A 10 -0.25 -21.21 -30.56
C VAL A 10 -0.04 -19.88 -29.85
N THR A 11 0.90 -19.07 -30.34
CA THR A 11 1.09 -17.68 -29.92
C THR A 11 0.79 -16.77 -31.10
N TYR A 12 -0.06 -15.79 -30.91
CA TYR A 12 -0.41 -14.81 -31.94
C TYR A 12 -0.54 -13.42 -31.34
N THR A 13 -0.40 -12.39 -32.19
CA THR A 13 -0.51 -11.00 -31.80
C THR A 13 -1.86 -10.44 -32.24
N VAL A 14 -2.54 -9.75 -31.33
CA VAL A 14 -3.82 -9.08 -31.59
C VAL A 14 -3.61 -7.59 -31.37
N ALA A 15 -4.15 -6.75 -32.26
CA ALA A 15 -4.21 -5.32 -32.05
C ALA A 15 -5.38 -4.98 -31.14
N ILE A 16 -5.11 -4.25 -30.06
CA ILE A 16 -6.10 -3.74 -29.12
C ILE A 16 -6.18 -2.24 -29.33
N THR A 17 -7.35 -1.71 -29.67
CA THR A 17 -7.54 -0.31 -30.00
C THR A 17 -7.89 0.53 -28.77
N ASP A 18 -8.66 -0.03 -27.86
CA ASP A 18 -9.14 0.67 -26.66
C ASP A 18 -8.91 -0.22 -25.42
N PRO A 19 -7.69 -0.22 -24.85
CA PRO A 19 -7.43 -0.97 -23.63
C PRO A 19 -8.15 -0.31 -22.46
N ILE A 20 -8.78 -1.13 -21.62
CA ILE A 20 -9.54 -0.71 -20.44
C ILE A 20 -8.96 -1.30 -19.17
N ASN A 21 -9.12 -0.59 -18.05
CA ASN A 21 -8.71 -1.09 -16.76
C ASN A 21 -9.62 -2.23 -16.25
N ARG A 22 -9.07 -3.07 -15.39
CA ARG A 22 -9.78 -4.15 -14.70
C ARG A 22 -10.06 -3.72 -13.26
N ASP A 23 -11.19 -4.14 -12.71
CA ASP A 23 -11.52 -3.88 -11.31
C ASP A 23 -10.99 -4.97 -10.39
N LYS A 24 -10.58 -4.57 -9.20
CA LYS A 24 -10.25 -5.43 -8.07
C LYS A 24 -11.24 -5.21 -6.94
N THR A 25 -11.95 -6.24 -6.55
CA THR A 25 -12.89 -6.18 -5.42
C THR A 25 -12.31 -6.92 -4.23
N LEU A 26 -12.18 -6.22 -3.10
CA LEU A 26 -11.74 -6.86 -1.86
C LEU A 26 -12.81 -7.79 -1.31
N ARG A 27 -12.43 -9.03 -1.08
CA ARG A 27 -13.22 -10.05 -0.39
C ARG A 27 -12.67 -10.24 1.01
N SER A 28 -13.33 -9.63 1.97
CA SER A 28 -12.89 -9.64 3.38
C SER A 28 -13.41 -10.83 4.16
N ALA A 29 -12.70 -11.18 5.23
CA ALA A 29 -13.10 -12.16 6.24
C ALA A 29 -13.42 -13.54 5.66
N ARG A 30 -12.69 -13.97 4.65
CA ARG A 30 -12.83 -15.32 4.11
C ARG A 30 -12.09 -16.32 4.97
N VAL A 31 -12.61 -17.52 5.03
CA VAL A 31 -12.02 -18.59 5.83
C VAL A 31 -11.81 -19.84 5.01
N LEU A 32 -10.67 -20.46 5.25
CA LEU A 32 -10.26 -21.73 4.66
C LEU A 32 -9.98 -22.73 5.77
N LYS A 33 -10.70 -23.84 5.80
CA LYS A 33 -10.45 -24.93 6.73
C LYS A 33 -9.53 -25.97 6.07
N VAL A 34 -8.41 -26.25 6.70
CA VAL A 34 -7.40 -27.20 6.22
C VAL A 34 -7.31 -28.37 7.18
N GLY A 35 -7.62 -29.55 6.67
CA GLY A 35 -7.61 -30.81 7.46
C GLY A 35 -6.36 -31.66 7.19
N SER A 36 -6.49 -32.98 7.53
CA SER A 36 -5.39 -33.94 7.41
C SER A 36 -5.34 -34.66 6.05
N ALA A 37 -6.42 -34.58 5.24
CA ALA A 37 -6.44 -35.33 4.00
C ALA A 37 -5.44 -34.75 3.00
N ARG A 38 -4.65 -35.63 2.44
CA ARG A 38 -3.71 -35.33 1.36
C ARG A 38 -4.27 -35.82 0.04
N SER A 39 -3.99 -35.10 -1.01
CA SER A 39 -4.26 -35.55 -2.36
C SER A 39 -3.53 -36.89 -2.61
N ALA A 40 -4.18 -37.81 -3.29
CA ALA A 40 -3.56 -39.08 -3.70
C ALA A 40 -2.28 -38.91 -4.54
N ASN A 41 -2.09 -37.74 -5.11
CA ASN A 41 -0.95 -37.40 -5.97
C ASN A 41 0.16 -36.63 -5.23
N GLY A 42 0.09 -36.45 -3.92
CA GLY A 42 1.16 -35.88 -3.11
C GLY A 42 1.44 -34.39 -3.32
N PHE A 43 0.46 -33.61 -3.75
CA PHE A 43 0.63 -32.18 -3.96
C PHE A 43 0.72 -31.38 -2.68
N PHE A 44 1.51 -30.29 -2.70
CA PHE A 44 1.65 -29.38 -1.59
C PHE A 44 0.35 -28.64 -1.29
N GLY A 45 0.17 -28.31 -0.02
CA GLY A 45 -0.79 -27.30 0.38
C GLY A 45 -2.19 -27.79 0.62
N THR A 46 -2.37 -29.09 0.86
CA THR A 46 -3.70 -29.65 1.14
C THR A 46 -3.87 -30.15 2.58
N ALA A 47 -2.81 -30.38 3.32
CA ALA A 47 -2.87 -30.84 4.70
C ALA A 47 -2.28 -29.78 5.66
N TYR A 48 -2.81 -29.73 6.88
CA TYR A 48 -2.39 -28.74 7.88
C TYR A 48 -0.93 -28.88 8.31
N ASP A 49 -0.35 -30.07 8.20
CA ASP A 49 1.03 -30.38 8.57
C ASP A 49 2.03 -30.16 7.41
N ASP A 50 1.56 -29.83 6.21
CA ASP A 50 2.43 -29.52 5.08
C ASP A 50 3.26 -28.25 5.34
N LYS A 51 4.44 -28.22 4.71
CA LYS A 51 5.33 -27.04 4.80
C LYS A 51 4.73 -25.82 4.11
N GLU A 52 4.04 -26.03 3.00
CA GLU A 52 3.38 -24.99 2.22
C GLU A 52 1.89 -25.34 2.10
N ILE A 53 1.03 -24.40 2.40
CA ILE A 53 -0.42 -24.54 2.33
C ILE A 53 -0.94 -23.49 1.35
N THR A 54 -1.53 -23.92 0.24
CA THR A 54 -2.13 -23.00 -0.73
C THR A 54 -3.47 -22.47 -0.21
N LEU A 55 -3.74 -21.19 -0.48
CA LEU A 55 -5.04 -20.59 -0.18
C LEU A 55 -6.04 -20.78 -1.33
N GLY A 56 -5.60 -21.27 -2.49
CA GLY A 56 -6.44 -21.53 -3.65
C GLY A 56 -6.92 -20.31 -4.40
N VAL A 57 -6.52 -19.12 -3.98
CA VAL A 57 -6.85 -17.84 -4.59
C VAL A 57 -5.59 -17.07 -4.95
N PRO A 58 -5.57 -16.34 -6.05
CA PRO A 58 -4.52 -15.38 -6.36
C PRO A 58 -4.72 -14.10 -5.56
N ASP A 59 -3.72 -13.24 -5.57
CA ASP A 59 -3.78 -11.87 -5.07
C ASP A 59 -4.38 -11.74 -3.65
N ALA A 60 -3.92 -12.60 -2.75
CA ALA A 60 -4.34 -12.50 -1.35
C ALA A 60 -3.71 -11.25 -0.71
N TYR A 61 -4.55 -10.49 0.00
CA TYR A 61 -4.19 -9.19 0.54
C TYR A 61 -3.54 -9.31 1.92
N GLN A 62 -4.21 -9.99 2.85
CA GLN A 62 -3.77 -10.05 4.23
C GLN A 62 -4.29 -11.30 4.95
N ILE A 63 -3.42 -11.91 5.78
CA ILE A 63 -3.84 -12.94 6.73
C ILE A 63 -4.35 -12.27 8.01
N ARG A 64 -5.55 -12.64 8.43
CA ARG A 64 -6.21 -12.12 9.64
C ARG A 64 -6.00 -13.01 10.86
N GLY A 65 -5.85 -14.30 10.64
CA GLY A 65 -5.57 -15.26 11.70
C GLY A 65 -5.44 -16.67 11.17
N ILE A 66 -4.63 -17.48 11.85
CA ILE A 66 -4.51 -18.91 11.60
C ILE A 66 -4.76 -19.61 12.93
N TYR A 67 -5.87 -20.34 13.04
CA TYR A 67 -6.31 -20.96 14.27
C TYR A 67 -6.14 -22.48 14.21
N GLU A 68 -5.52 -23.08 15.22
CA GLU A 68 -5.31 -24.52 15.29
C GLU A 68 -6.35 -25.16 16.22
N GLY A 69 -7.04 -26.22 15.77
CA GLY A 69 -7.95 -26.98 16.59
C GLY A 69 -7.24 -27.63 17.80
N THR A 70 -8.00 -28.03 18.79
CA THR A 70 -7.49 -28.73 19.96
C THR A 70 -8.15 -30.11 20.08
N GLY A 71 -7.36 -31.17 20.32
CA GLY A 71 -7.86 -32.50 20.50
C GLY A 71 -8.68 -33.09 19.33
N GLY A 72 -8.34 -32.71 18.09
CA GLY A 72 -9.06 -33.13 16.89
C GLY A 72 -10.33 -32.33 16.60
N SER A 73 -10.68 -31.33 17.43
CA SER A 73 -11.84 -30.48 17.21
C SER A 73 -11.68 -29.55 16.02
N THR A 74 -12.80 -29.10 15.47
CA THR A 74 -12.83 -28.06 14.44
C THR A 74 -12.25 -26.75 14.99
N PRO A 75 -11.25 -26.16 14.36
CA PRO A 75 -10.74 -24.87 14.78
C PRO A 75 -11.78 -23.76 14.58
N LEU A 76 -11.89 -22.87 15.54
CA LEU A 76 -12.84 -21.79 15.54
C LEU A 76 -12.10 -20.45 15.74
N PRO A 77 -12.49 -19.38 15.04
CA PRO A 77 -12.01 -18.04 15.33
C PRO A 77 -12.64 -17.51 16.63
N PRO A 78 -12.24 -16.36 17.13
CA PRO A 78 -12.90 -15.68 18.22
C PRO A 78 -14.39 -15.52 17.97
N SER A 79 -15.18 -15.60 19.03
CA SER A 79 -16.63 -15.55 18.93
C SER A 79 -17.28 -14.91 20.15
N ALA A 80 -18.51 -14.47 20.00
CA ALA A 80 -19.35 -13.99 21.08
C ALA A 80 -20.85 -14.17 20.75
N THR A 81 -21.67 -14.11 21.75
CA THR A 81 -23.12 -14.01 21.57
C THR A 81 -23.46 -12.51 21.51
N PHE A 82 -24.09 -12.06 20.43
CA PHE A 82 -24.55 -10.71 20.23
C PHE A 82 -26.02 -10.60 20.60
N SER A 83 -26.32 -10.01 21.76
CA SER A 83 -27.67 -9.64 22.14
C SER A 83 -28.03 -8.30 21.50
N VAL A 84 -28.62 -8.34 20.32
CA VAL A 84 -28.89 -7.15 19.51
C VAL A 84 -29.96 -6.30 20.19
N SER A 85 -29.62 -5.04 20.47
CA SER A 85 -30.55 -4.03 21.00
C SER A 85 -31.11 -3.12 19.94
N SER A 86 -30.42 -2.94 18.82
CA SER A 86 -30.82 -2.10 17.70
C SER A 86 -30.16 -2.53 16.41
N GLY A 87 -30.88 -2.49 15.28
CA GLY A 87 -30.38 -2.78 13.96
C GLY A 87 -30.13 -4.25 13.68
N VAL A 88 -29.47 -4.56 12.58
CA VAL A 88 -29.05 -5.91 12.17
C VAL A 88 -27.60 -5.83 11.68
N PHE A 89 -26.73 -6.63 12.28
CA PHE A 89 -25.36 -6.73 11.83
C PHE A 89 -25.23 -7.44 10.49
N VAL A 90 -24.28 -6.95 9.69
CA VAL A 90 -23.99 -7.51 8.37
C VAL A 90 -22.68 -8.30 8.43
N ASN A 91 -22.60 -9.41 7.73
CA ASN A 91 -21.35 -10.15 7.59
C ASN A 91 -20.29 -9.25 6.93
N TYR A 92 -19.06 -9.39 7.40
CA TYR A 92 -17.87 -8.67 6.92
C TYR A 92 -17.80 -7.19 7.33
N GLU A 93 -18.74 -6.70 8.14
CA GLU A 93 -18.63 -5.36 8.68
C GLU A 93 -17.65 -5.28 9.86
N LYS A 94 -17.06 -4.10 10.00
CA LYS A 94 -16.23 -3.76 11.16
C LYS A 94 -17.11 -3.37 12.34
N VAL A 95 -16.79 -3.93 13.50
CA VAL A 95 -17.44 -3.57 14.77
C VAL A 95 -16.43 -2.99 15.75
N ILE A 96 -16.90 -2.09 16.59
CA ILE A 96 -16.07 -1.43 17.60
C ILE A 96 -16.71 -1.63 18.98
N GLY A 97 -15.90 -2.14 19.94
CA GLY A 97 -16.27 -2.22 21.34
C GLY A 97 -16.28 -0.83 21.97
N GLN A 98 -17.38 -0.46 22.60
CA GLN A 98 -17.53 0.88 23.16
C GLN A 98 -16.68 1.12 24.42
N THR A 99 -16.34 0.06 25.16
CA THR A 99 -15.52 0.15 26.38
C THR A 99 -14.06 -0.14 26.10
N SER A 100 -13.80 -1.22 25.34
CA SER A 100 -12.45 -1.68 25.04
C SER A 100 -11.77 -0.89 23.93
N ASN A 101 -12.56 -0.18 23.11
CA ASN A 101 -12.12 0.40 21.82
C ASN A 101 -11.46 -0.64 20.90
N ALA A 102 -11.80 -1.91 21.09
CA ALA A 102 -11.33 -3.00 20.23
C ALA A 102 -12.05 -2.98 18.91
N HIS A 103 -11.32 -3.30 17.85
CA HIS A 103 -11.84 -3.38 16.50
C HIS A 103 -11.83 -4.84 16.04
N ALA A 104 -12.98 -5.33 15.59
CA ALA A 104 -13.11 -6.66 15.03
C ALA A 104 -13.90 -6.59 13.71
N VAL A 105 -13.78 -7.62 12.89
CA VAL A 105 -14.58 -7.77 11.67
C VAL A 105 -15.37 -9.06 11.77
N ILE A 106 -16.67 -8.97 11.54
CA ILE A 106 -17.58 -10.10 11.59
C ILE A 106 -17.30 -11.05 10.42
N ILE A 107 -17.11 -12.33 10.70
CA ILE A 107 -17.02 -13.40 9.71
C ILE A 107 -18.42 -13.90 9.36
N SER A 108 -19.19 -14.27 10.39
CA SER A 108 -20.56 -14.72 10.22
C SER A 108 -21.40 -14.34 11.43
N THR A 109 -22.65 -13.99 11.19
CA THR A 109 -23.66 -13.68 12.21
C THR A 109 -24.56 -14.90 12.44
N GLY A 110 -25.04 -15.10 13.67
CA GLY A 110 -25.94 -16.18 14.03
C GLY A 110 -26.20 -16.21 15.52
N GLY A 111 -26.60 -17.35 16.07
CA GLY A 111 -26.70 -17.54 17.52
C GLY A 111 -25.36 -17.31 18.23
N THR A 112 -24.26 -17.64 17.57
CA THR A 112 -22.90 -17.23 17.91
C THR A 112 -22.36 -16.46 16.74
N THR A 113 -21.84 -15.26 17.00
CA THR A 113 -21.18 -14.41 15.99
C THR A 113 -19.68 -14.67 16.04
N TYR A 114 -19.11 -15.02 14.90
CA TYR A 114 -17.68 -15.24 14.71
C TYR A 114 -17.03 -14.00 14.10
N PHE A 115 -15.84 -13.69 14.56
CA PHE A 115 -15.10 -12.52 14.11
C PHE A 115 -13.58 -12.73 14.18
N TYR A 116 -12.81 -11.84 13.59
CA TYR A 116 -11.39 -11.74 13.86
C TYR A 116 -11.06 -10.34 14.39
N TYR A 117 -10.02 -10.26 15.21
CA TYR A 117 -9.55 -8.98 15.74
C TYR A 117 -8.68 -8.24 14.74
N VAL A 118 -8.94 -6.96 14.57
CA VAL A 118 -8.06 -6.01 13.88
C VAL A 118 -7.14 -5.35 14.89
N SER A 119 -7.67 -4.95 16.05
CA SER A 119 -6.92 -4.37 17.15
C SER A 119 -7.66 -4.56 18.47
N GLY A 120 -6.92 -4.72 19.55
CA GLY A 120 -7.49 -4.91 20.88
C GLY A 120 -8.23 -6.23 21.03
N THR A 121 -8.95 -6.40 22.12
CA THR A 121 -9.82 -7.56 22.43
C THR A 121 -11.14 -7.06 22.99
N LEU A 122 -12.24 -7.62 22.52
CA LEU A 122 -13.58 -7.32 23.00
C LEU A 122 -13.78 -7.89 24.42
N LEU A 123 -14.53 -7.17 25.24
CA LEU A 123 -14.81 -7.53 26.63
C LEU A 123 -16.22 -8.12 26.76
N ASN A 124 -16.36 -9.06 27.66
CA ASN A 124 -17.67 -9.59 28.02
C ASN A 124 -18.49 -8.51 28.73
N GLY A 125 -19.74 -8.31 28.34
CA GLY A 125 -20.63 -7.31 28.92
C GLY A 125 -20.48 -5.90 28.34
N GLU A 126 -19.67 -5.68 27.29
CA GLU A 126 -19.63 -4.40 26.61
C GLU A 126 -20.61 -4.33 25.42
N ASN A 127 -20.96 -3.11 25.03
CA ASN A 127 -21.70 -2.87 23.80
C ASN A 127 -20.73 -2.77 22.62
N VAL A 128 -21.12 -3.36 21.49
CA VAL A 128 -20.45 -3.20 20.20
C VAL A 128 -21.36 -2.48 19.22
N VAL A 129 -20.74 -1.71 18.33
CA VAL A 129 -21.43 -0.96 17.29
C VAL A 129 -20.86 -1.34 15.93
N GLY A 130 -21.75 -1.74 15.02
CA GLY A 130 -21.42 -1.98 13.61
C GLY A 130 -21.14 -0.65 12.90
N GLN A 131 -20.08 -0.59 12.12
CA GLN A 131 -19.70 0.65 11.45
C GLN A 131 -20.50 0.91 10.17
N THR A 132 -21.05 -0.14 9.58
CA THR A 132 -21.85 -0.04 8.35
C THR A 132 -23.34 -0.08 8.68
N SER A 133 -23.76 -1.02 9.50
CA SER A 133 -25.17 -1.21 9.86
C SER A 133 -25.66 -0.25 10.94
N LEU A 134 -24.73 0.35 11.71
CA LEU A 134 -25.02 1.11 12.95
C LEU A 134 -25.80 0.28 13.99
N ALA A 135 -25.80 -1.05 13.84
CA ALA A 135 -26.40 -1.95 14.79
C ALA A 135 -25.64 -1.95 16.11
N VAL A 136 -26.36 -2.13 17.21
CA VAL A 136 -25.81 -2.18 18.57
C VAL A 136 -26.16 -3.49 19.22
N ALA A 137 -25.18 -4.16 19.83
CA ALA A 137 -25.40 -5.38 20.60
C ALA A 137 -24.59 -5.37 21.90
N LEU A 138 -25.16 -5.96 22.92
CA LEU A 138 -24.46 -6.31 24.16
C LEU A 138 -23.76 -7.67 23.97
N LEU A 139 -22.46 -7.72 24.27
CA LEU A 139 -21.68 -8.96 24.17
C LEU A 139 -21.84 -9.86 25.38
N SER A 140 -22.01 -11.15 25.13
CA SER A 140 -21.91 -12.19 26.15
C SER A 140 -21.12 -13.38 25.59
N ASN A 141 -20.59 -14.20 26.51
CA ASN A 141 -19.85 -15.42 26.13
C ASN A 141 -18.70 -15.15 25.15
N VAL A 142 -17.92 -14.06 25.37
CA VAL A 142 -16.77 -13.74 24.54
C VAL A 142 -15.71 -14.84 24.68
N SER A 143 -15.38 -15.47 23.58
CA SER A 143 -14.38 -16.53 23.46
C SER A 143 -13.22 -16.10 22.59
N ALA A 144 -12.00 -16.39 23.00
CA ALA A 144 -10.81 -16.16 22.17
C ALA A 144 -10.69 -17.13 20.98
N GLY A 145 -11.55 -18.14 20.91
CA GLY A 145 -11.46 -19.19 19.90
C GLY A 145 -10.29 -20.16 20.13
N SER A 146 -9.90 -20.83 19.06
CA SER A 146 -8.76 -21.73 19.04
C SER A 146 -7.44 -20.98 19.09
N PRO A 147 -6.32 -21.61 19.53
CA PRO A 147 -5.01 -20.99 19.54
C PRO A 147 -4.60 -20.40 18.19
N ASN A 148 -4.16 -19.14 18.18
CA ASN A 148 -3.67 -18.47 16.99
C ASN A 148 -2.19 -18.82 16.76
N ILE A 149 -1.89 -19.43 15.62
CA ILE A 149 -0.56 -19.88 15.22
C ILE A 149 0.01 -19.10 14.04
N SER A 150 -0.54 -17.94 13.71
CA SER A 150 -0.09 -17.10 12.58
C SER A 150 1.41 -16.79 12.62
N SER A 151 1.99 -16.68 13.81
CA SER A 151 3.43 -16.42 13.99
C SER A 151 4.35 -17.52 13.43
N ARG A 152 3.83 -18.74 13.23
CA ARG A 152 4.57 -19.89 12.69
C ARG A 152 4.73 -19.85 11.17
N TYR A 153 4.04 -18.94 10.47
CA TYR A 153 3.98 -18.91 9.02
C TYR A 153 4.51 -17.60 8.45
N PHE A 154 5.07 -17.69 7.24
CA PHE A 154 5.21 -16.58 6.33
C PHE A 154 4.04 -16.57 5.36
N PHE A 155 3.58 -15.40 5.03
CA PHE A 155 2.53 -15.21 4.06
C PHE A 155 3.13 -14.85 2.70
N ASP A 156 2.79 -15.63 1.69
CA ASP A 156 3.09 -15.37 0.28
C ASP A 156 1.77 -14.99 -0.39
N ASN A 157 1.64 -13.73 -0.79
CA ASN A 157 0.40 -13.18 -1.37
C ASN A 157 0.13 -13.67 -2.81
N GLY A 158 1.04 -14.44 -3.40
CA GLY A 158 0.91 -14.94 -4.76
C GLY A 158 1.42 -13.99 -5.84
N GLN A 159 1.82 -12.77 -5.52
CA GLN A 159 2.34 -11.85 -6.52
C GLN A 159 3.73 -12.29 -7.01
N ARG A 160 3.92 -12.31 -8.33
CA ARG A 160 5.18 -12.62 -9.02
C ARG A 160 5.48 -11.49 -10.02
N ASP A 161 6.70 -11.46 -10.54
CA ASP A 161 7.11 -10.43 -11.49
C ASP A 161 6.25 -10.41 -12.76
N GLY A 162 5.89 -11.55 -13.26
CA GLY A 162 5.15 -11.69 -14.51
C GLY A 162 3.68 -12.05 -14.39
N PHE A 163 3.18 -12.40 -13.21
CA PHE A 163 1.80 -12.85 -13.02
C PHE A 163 1.38 -12.91 -11.56
N TYR A 164 0.08 -12.98 -11.31
CA TYR A 164 -0.50 -13.27 -10.00
C TYR A 164 -0.70 -14.78 -9.87
N ASP A 165 0.10 -15.43 -9.03
CA ASP A 165 0.02 -16.85 -8.69
C ASP A 165 -0.92 -17.07 -7.51
N LEU A 166 -1.21 -18.32 -7.19
CA LEU A 166 -1.96 -18.67 -6.00
C LEU A 166 -1.18 -18.29 -4.74
N ALA A 167 -1.86 -17.64 -3.83
CA ALA A 167 -1.31 -17.31 -2.52
C ALA A 167 -1.11 -18.56 -1.67
N LYS A 168 -0.13 -18.53 -0.78
CA LYS A 168 0.19 -19.64 0.11
C LYS A 168 0.75 -19.19 1.45
N LEU A 169 0.63 -20.07 2.41
CA LEU A 169 1.30 -20.01 3.70
C LEU A 169 2.53 -20.90 3.67
N VAL A 170 3.66 -20.37 4.07
CA VAL A 170 4.93 -21.12 4.17
C VAL A 170 5.33 -21.20 5.63
N ARG A 171 5.40 -22.42 6.18
CA ARG A 171 5.81 -22.60 7.58
C ARG A 171 7.27 -22.19 7.76
N LYS A 172 7.53 -21.39 8.79
CA LYS A 172 8.87 -20.91 9.14
C LYS A 172 9.79 -22.07 9.52
N VAL A 173 11.04 -21.97 9.16
CA VAL A 173 12.05 -22.97 9.53
C VAL A 173 12.14 -23.04 11.07
N GLY A 174 12.07 -24.25 11.60
CA GLY A 174 12.08 -24.48 13.05
C GLY A 174 10.72 -24.33 13.75
N ALA A 175 9.69 -23.83 13.07
CA ALA A 175 8.36 -23.78 13.64
C ALA A 175 7.70 -25.17 13.65
N PRO A 176 7.06 -25.57 14.76
CA PRO A 176 6.38 -26.86 14.84
C PRO A 176 5.23 -26.95 13.86
N ALA A 177 5.05 -28.13 13.25
CA ALA A 177 3.87 -28.39 12.44
C ALA A 177 2.63 -28.40 13.33
N PRO A 178 1.47 -27.93 12.84
CA PRO A 178 0.22 -28.14 13.52
C PRO A 178 -0.06 -29.64 13.71
N SER A 179 -0.68 -29.98 14.81
CA SER A 179 -1.09 -31.37 15.12
C SER A 179 -2.57 -31.61 14.84
N ASN A 180 -3.31 -30.55 14.57
CA ASN A 180 -4.76 -30.57 14.38
C ASN A 180 -5.13 -29.73 13.14
N PRO A 181 -6.36 -29.89 12.63
CA PRO A 181 -6.87 -29.03 11.57
C PRO A 181 -6.70 -27.53 11.88
N ILE A 182 -6.45 -26.74 10.86
CA ILE A 182 -6.31 -25.30 10.99
C ILE A 182 -7.41 -24.57 10.21
N LEU A 183 -7.76 -23.39 10.70
CA LEU A 183 -8.64 -22.43 10.03
C LEU A 183 -7.83 -21.18 9.70
N VAL A 184 -7.80 -20.83 8.44
CA VAL A 184 -7.10 -19.63 7.94
C VAL A 184 -8.14 -18.57 7.62
N CYS A 185 -8.06 -17.43 8.29
CA CYS A 185 -8.86 -16.25 7.99
C CYS A 185 -8.03 -15.24 7.21
N PHE A 186 -8.53 -14.79 6.07
CA PHE A 186 -7.77 -13.89 5.19
C PHE A 186 -8.69 -13.05 4.31
N ASP A 187 -8.09 -12.01 3.73
CA ASP A 187 -8.70 -11.16 2.73
C ASP A 187 -7.94 -11.34 1.40
N TYR A 188 -8.65 -11.23 0.28
CA TYR A 188 -8.05 -11.34 -1.06
C TYR A 188 -8.81 -10.48 -2.07
N PHE A 189 -8.18 -10.17 -3.19
CA PHE A 189 -8.83 -9.48 -4.28
C PHE A 189 -9.34 -10.47 -5.32
N THR A 190 -10.55 -10.19 -5.81
CA THR A 190 -11.06 -10.82 -7.03
C THR A 190 -10.93 -9.81 -8.15
N ALA A 191 -10.27 -10.21 -9.23
CA ALA A 191 -10.32 -9.46 -10.47
C ALA A 191 -11.70 -9.66 -11.11
N SER A 192 -12.40 -8.59 -11.40
CA SER A 192 -13.72 -8.62 -12.05
C SER A 192 -13.70 -7.84 -13.35
N GLY A 193 -14.55 -8.24 -14.26
CA GLY A 193 -14.71 -7.57 -15.54
C GLY A 193 -13.73 -8.01 -16.64
N SER A 194 -13.97 -7.51 -17.84
CA SER A 194 -13.09 -7.61 -18.98
C SER A 194 -12.21 -6.37 -19.04
N GLY A 195 -10.91 -6.52 -18.99
CA GLY A 195 -9.97 -5.40 -19.05
C GLY A 195 -8.57 -5.91 -19.29
N ASP A 196 -7.66 -5.01 -19.59
CA ASP A 196 -6.33 -5.32 -20.06
C ASP A 196 -5.24 -5.05 -19.03
N PHE A 197 -5.50 -4.15 -18.08
CA PHE A 197 -4.51 -3.75 -17.07
C PHE A 197 -5.18 -3.35 -15.75
N PHE A 198 -4.39 -3.26 -14.69
CA PHE A 198 -4.78 -2.67 -13.42
C PHE A 198 -4.08 -1.34 -13.22
N ASP A 199 -4.76 -0.38 -12.64
CA ASP A 199 -4.26 0.91 -12.21
C ASP A 199 -4.80 1.27 -10.81
N VAL A 200 -4.68 2.52 -10.42
CA VAL A 200 -5.17 2.99 -9.13
C VAL A 200 -6.69 2.90 -8.99
N GLU A 201 -7.46 3.08 -10.07
CA GLU A 201 -8.93 2.96 -10.05
C GLU A 201 -9.38 1.52 -9.83
N SER A 202 -8.56 0.54 -10.23
CA SER A 202 -8.83 -0.87 -9.99
C SER A 202 -9.05 -1.19 -8.50
N TYR A 203 -8.49 -0.40 -7.60
CA TYR A 203 -8.56 -0.59 -6.15
C TYR A 203 -9.66 0.24 -5.47
N SER A 204 -10.72 0.60 -6.19
CA SER A 204 -11.83 1.43 -5.65
C SER A 204 -12.51 0.86 -4.41
N SER A 205 -12.37 -0.44 -4.15
CA SER A 205 -12.96 -1.15 -3.01
C SER A 205 -12.24 -0.95 -1.67
N ILE A 206 -11.06 -0.33 -1.67
CA ILE A 206 -10.26 -0.08 -0.48
C ILE A 206 -9.80 1.37 -0.39
N PRO A 207 -9.47 1.86 0.82
CA PRO A 207 -8.84 3.16 0.96
C PRO A 207 -7.50 3.21 0.22
N TYR A 208 -7.21 4.34 -0.40
CA TYR A 208 -6.01 4.57 -1.17
C TYR A 208 -4.70 4.22 -0.44
N GLN A 209 -4.61 4.53 0.86
CA GLN A 209 -3.43 4.24 1.68
C GLN A 209 -3.19 2.74 1.90
N ASP A 210 -4.21 1.92 1.67
CA ASP A 210 -4.18 0.47 1.89
C ASP A 210 -3.87 -0.31 0.60
N ILE A 211 -3.69 0.39 -0.53
CA ILE A 211 -3.29 -0.25 -1.80
C ILE A 211 -1.94 -0.94 -1.62
N PRO A 212 -1.82 -2.24 -2.01
CA PRO A 212 -0.61 -3.01 -1.78
C PRO A 212 0.62 -2.46 -2.50
N THR A 213 1.77 -2.79 -1.96
CA THR A 213 3.06 -2.65 -2.64
C THR A 213 3.56 -4.02 -3.05
N TYR A 214 4.29 -4.09 -4.15
CA TYR A 214 4.96 -5.29 -4.61
C TYR A 214 6.47 -5.12 -4.56
N SER A 215 7.15 -6.05 -3.90
CA SER A 215 8.62 -6.11 -3.87
C SER A 215 9.05 -7.41 -4.54
N PRO A 216 9.61 -7.35 -5.75
CA PRO A 216 10.12 -8.53 -6.42
C PRO A 216 11.28 -9.12 -5.63
N THR A 217 11.24 -10.43 -5.43
CA THR A 217 12.35 -11.15 -4.83
C THR A 217 13.16 -11.78 -5.95
N ARG A 218 14.38 -11.35 -6.15
CA ARG A 218 15.31 -11.98 -7.10
C ARG A 218 15.72 -13.36 -6.58
N VAL A 219 14.96 -14.35 -6.94
CA VAL A 219 15.26 -15.75 -6.61
C VAL A 219 16.54 -16.21 -7.32
N ASP A 220 16.82 -15.66 -8.50
CA ASP A 220 17.96 -16.01 -9.37
C ASP A 220 19.32 -15.58 -8.80
N LEU A 221 19.35 -14.66 -7.85
CA LEU A 221 20.56 -14.14 -7.21
C LEU A 221 20.71 -14.58 -5.74
N GLY A 222 20.06 -15.68 -5.36
CA GLY A 222 20.18 -16.21 -3.99
C GLY A 222 19.43 -15.42 -2.92
N GLY A 223 18.39 -14.67 -3.30
CA GLY A 223 17.53 -13.96 -2.34
C GLY A 223 18.13 -12.67 -1.77
N LEU A 224 19.14 -12.12 -2.42
CA LEU A 224 19.77 -10.86 -2.05
C LEU A 224 18.95 -9.68 -2.63
N GLU A 225 18.47 -8.84 -1.73
CA GLU A 225 17.84 -7.53 -1.91
C GLU A 225 16.69 -7.46 -2.95
N PRO A 226 15.53 -6.96 -2.56
CA PRO A 226 14.46 -6.70 -3.53
C PRO A 226 14.93 -5.64 -4.53
N ASP A 227 14.66 -5.87 -5.80
CA ASP A 227 15.01 -4.96 -6.91
C ASP A 227 14.09 -3.73 -6.95
N GLY A 228 13.88 -3.12 -5.80
CA GLY A 228 12.95 -2.03 -5.57
C GLY A 228 11.59 -2.49 -5.06
N THR A 229 10.79 -1.53 -4.66
CA THR A 229 9.39 -1.74 -4.26
C THR A 229 8.51 -0.96 -5.22
N TYR A 230 7.59 -1.63 -5.88
CA TYR A 230 6.59 -1.01 -6.73
C TYR A 230 5.35 -0.70 -5.90
N GLU A 231 4.93 0.55 -5.92
CA GLU A 231 3.64 0.94 -5.37
C GLU A 231 2.57 0.69 -6.43
N LEU A 232 1.65 -0.26 -6.17
CA LEU A 232 0.59 -0.59 -7.13
C LEU A 232 -0.43 0.55 -7.29
N SER A 233 -0.39 1.54 -6.41
CA SER A 233 -1.13 2.79 -6.55
C SER A 233 -0.55 3.74 -7.62
N ASP A 234 0.69 3.50 -8.07
CA ASP A 234 1.43 4.35 -9.03
C ASP A 234 2.03 3.49 -10.15
N ALA A 235 1.37 2.40 -10.48
CA ALA A 235 1.84 1.46 -11.49
C ALA A 235 0.70 1.06 -12.43
N ILE A 236 1.06 0.83 -13.68
CA ILE A 236 0.19 0.15 -14.64
C ILE A 236 0.60 -1.32 -14.63
N ASP A 237 -0.32 -2.18 -14.25
CA ASP A 237 -0.03 -3.59 -14.03
C ASP A 237 -0.76 -4.46 -15.08
N PHE A 238 0.02 -5.05 -15.97
CA PHE A 238 -0.46 -5.96 -17.01
C PHE A 238 -0.34 -7.44 -16.61
N ARG A 239 -0.02 -7.75 -15.37
CA ARG A 239 0.18 -9.13 -14.95
C ARG A 239 -1.12 -9.93 -15.04
N PRO A 240 -1.11 -11.06 -15.74
CA PRO A 240 -2.26 -11.94 -15.79
C PRO A 240 -2.49 -12.61 -14.43
N VAL A 241 -3.75 -12.89 -14.15
CA VAL A 241 -4.19 -13.51 -12.89
C VAL A 241 -4.43 -14.98 -13.13
N VAL A 242 -3.84 -15.84 -12.29
CA VAL A 242 -4.12 -17.28 -12.31
C VAL A 242 -5.55 -17.50 -11.84
N GLY A 243 -6.30 -18.32 -12.56
CA GLY A 243 -7.68 -18.66 -12.21
C GLY A 243 -7.77 -19.32 -10.84
N GLN A 244 -8.81 -18.98 -10.11
CA GLN A 244 -9.11 -19.62 -8.85
C GLN A 244 -9.36 -21.11 -9.06
N ILE A 245 -8.77 -21.95 -8.20
CA ILE A 245 -9.02 -23.36 -8.26
C ILE A 245 -10.22 -23.68 -7.39
N LEU A 246 -11.37 -23.61 -7.99
CA LEU A 246 -12.61 -24.13 -7.42
C LEU A 246 -12.70 -25.60 -7.81
N GLY A 247 -12.18 -26.48 -6.96
CA GLY A 247 -12.27 -27.91 -7.21
C GLY A 247 -13.68 -28.43 -7.01
N THR A 248 -14.25 -28.99 -8.05
CA THR A 248 -15.48 -29.81 -7.96
C THR A 248 -15.18 -31.28 -7.61
N THR A 249 -13.93 -31.65 -7.46
CA THR A 249 -13.53 -33.01 -7.11
C THR A 249 -13.55 -33.20 -5.60
N THR A 250 -14.46 -34.01 -5.14
CA THR A 250 -14.50 -34.56 -3.81
C THR A 250 -13.26 -35.44 -3.56
N PHE A 251 -12.23 -34.82 -3.00
CA PHE A 251 -11.19 -35.61 -2.35
C PHE A 251 -11.73 -36.04 -0.98
N GLY A 252 -12.09 -37.31 -0.82
CA GLY A 252 -12.49 -37.95 0.39
C GLY A 252 -12.87 -37.06 1.56
N SER A 253 -13.59 -37.47 2.50
CA SER A 253 -14.18 -36.74 3.65
C SER A 253 -13.34 -35.54 4.16
N ASN A 254 -13.41 -34.43 3.54
CA ASN A 254 -12.61 -33.52 3.43
C ASN A 254 -12.48 -32.12 3.76
N ASN A 255 -11.70 -31.43 3.59
CA ASN A 255 -10.84 -30.79 4.53
C ASN A 255 -10.51 -29.33 4.18
N THR A 256 -10.75 -28.92 2.95
CA THR A 256 -10.49 -27.53 2.51
C THR A 256 -11.76 -26.97 1.93
N GLN A 257 -12.31 -25.92 2.53
CA GLN A 257 -13.50 -25.24 2.03
C GLN A 257 -13.12 -24.14 1.04
N ASP A 258 -13.96 -23.93 0.05
CA ASP A 258 -13.83 -22.84 -0.89
C ASP A 258 -13.81 -21.49 -0.16
N PRO A 259 -12.72 -20.69 -0.24
CA PRO A 259 -12.66 -19.40 0.41
C PRO A 259 -13.61 -18.37 -0.21
N THR A 260 -14.20 -18.65 -1.37
CA THR A 260 -15.15 -17.77 -2.03
C THR A 260 -16.57 -17.90 -1.49
N SER A 261 -16.87 -19.00 -0.81
CA SER A 261 -18.18 -19.24 -0.22
C SER A 261 -18.21 -18.85 1.25
N PRO A 262 -19.33 -18.32 1.76
CA PRO A 262 -19.51 -18.12 3.17
C PRO A 262 -19.37 -19.46 3.90
N VAL A 263 -18.50 -19.51 4.90
CA VAL A 263 -18.30 -20.75 5.66
C VAL A 263 -19.37 -20.91 6.70
N ASP A 264 -20.06 -22.03 6.68
CA ASP A 264 -20.80 -22.50 7.84
C ASP A 264 -19.82 -23.11 8.84
N LEU A 265 -19.40 -22.30 9.81
CA LEU A 265 -18.47 -22.72 10.86
C LEU A 265 -19.11 -23.74 11.81
N SER A 266 -20.44 -23.89 11.78
CA SER A 266 -21.17 -24.89 12.56
C SER A 266 -21.22 -26.26 11.88
N SER A 267 -20.97 -26.31 10.58
CA SER A 267 -21.06 -27.55 9.79
C SER A 267 -19.75 -28.33 9.86
N THR A 268 -19.83 -29.56 10.24
CA THR A 268 -18.76 -30.57 10.10
C THR A 268 -18.70 -31.15 8.69
N SER A 269 -19.63 -30.76 7.82
CA SER A 269 -19.70 -31.27 6.47
C SER A 269 -18.57 -30.71 5.61
N SER A 270 -17.97 -31.57 4.82
CA SER A 270 -16.92 -31.31 3.88
C SER A 270 -17.34 -30.27 2.86
N GLY A 271 -16.76 -29.08 2.92
CA GLY A 271 -16.82 -28.13 1.84
C GLY A 271 -16.02 -28.61 0.61
N ALA A 272 -16.17 -27.90 -0.51
CA ALA A 272 -15.41 -28.19 -1.70
C ALA A 272 -13.90 -28.19 -1.40
N VAL A 273 -13.20 -29.20 -1.89
CA VAL A 273 -11.77 -29.35 -1.71
C VAL A 273 -11.07 -28.64 -2.87
N PHE A 274 -10.09 -27.80 -2.56
CA PHE A 274 -9.18 -27.35 -3.60
C PHE A 274 -8.41 -28.53 -4.16
N ALA A 275 -8.56 -28.79 -5.45
CA ALA A 275 -7.64 -29.65 -6.13
C ALA A 275 -6.29 -28.93 -6.21
N PRO A 276 -5.24 -29.49 -5.56
CA PRO A 276 -3.93 -28.89 -5.69
C PRO A 276 -3.49 -28.94 -7.15
N PHE A 277 -2.82 -27.90 -7.61
CA PHE A 277 -2.26 -27.85 -8.94
C PHE A 277 -1.24 -28.96 -9.12
N GLY A 278 -1.52 -29.86 -10.05
CA GLY A 278 -0.48 -30.70 -10.61
C GLY A 278 0.46 -29.84 -11.45
N TYR A 279 1.74 -29.95 -11.20
CA TYR A 279 2.77 -29.35 -12.05
C TYR A 279 2.65 -29.76 -13.54
N SER A 280 1.89 -30.80 -13.83
CA SER A 280 1.75 -31.37 -15.18
C SER A 280 0.70 -30.72 -16.05
N THR A 281 -0.24 -29.96 -15.50
CA THR A 281 -1.38 -29.41 -16.27
C THR A 281 -1.27 -27.94 -16.61
N GLY A 282 -0.20 -27.27 -16.25
CA GLY A 282 -0.04 -25.84 -16.48
C GLY A 282 -0.96 -24.97 -15.61
N ARG A 283 -0.62 -23.71 -15.47
CA ARG A 283 -1.47 -22.73 -14.79
C ARG A 283 -2.55 -22.26 -15.76
N ASN A 284 -3.79 -22.29 -15.29
CA ASN A 284 -4.89 -21.66 -16.03
C ASN A 284 -4.96 -20.20 -15.61
N PHE A 285 -4.90 -19.30 -16.58
CA PHE A 285 -5.09 -17.88 -16.33
C PHE A 285 -6.54 -17.48 -16.57
N GLU A 286 -7.02 -16.52 -15.80
CA GLU A 286 -8.31 -15.90 -16.07
C GLU A 286 -8.27 -15.19 -17.42
N SER A 287 -9.29 -15.39 -18.24
CA SER A 287 -9.43 -14.64 -19.48
C SER A 287 -9.79 -13.20 -19.15
N SER A 288 -8.98 -12.25 -19.61
CA SER A 288 -9.25 -10.82 -19.47
C SER A 288 -10.34 -10.33 -20.41
N ARG A 289 -10.81 -11.13 -21.36
CA ARG A 289 -11.76 -10.70 -22.39
C ARG A 289 -13.02 -11.53 -22.46
N SER A 290 -14.16 -10.82 -22.49
CA SER A 290 -15.45 -11.39 -22.82
C SER A 290 -15.46 -11.84 -24.28
N GLY A 291 -15.76 -13.13 -24.52
CA GLY A 291 -15.89 -13.69 -25.86
C GLY A 291 -14.81 -14.69 -26.29
N ILE A 292 -13.72 -14.80 -25.56
CA ILE A 292 -12.81 -15.93 -25.70
C ILE A 292 -13.33 -17.05 -24.82
N THR A 293 -14.28 -17.80 -25.34
CA THR A 293 -14.68 -19.08 -24.76
C THR A 293 -13.55 -20.10 -24.99
N SER A 294 -12.51 -19.98 -24.17
CA SER A 294 -11.47 -20.98 -24.20
C SER A 294 -11.84 -22.11 -23.23
N THR A 295 -12.26 -23.21 -23.79
CA THR A 295 -12.16 -24.51 -23.14
C THR A 295 -10.68 -24.89 -22.89
N ALA A 296 -9.74 -24.12 -23.39
CA ALA A 296 -8.30 -24.26 -23.18
C ALA A 296 -7.78 -22.96 -22.54
N ALA A 297 -7.84 -22.90 -21.25
CA ALA A 297 -7.60 -21.76 -20.38
C ALA A 297 -6.12 -21.36 -20.25
N ASN A 298 -5.42 -21.15 -21.34
CA ASN A 298 -4.01 -20.75 -21.32
C ASN A 298 -3.71 -19.51 -22.19
N ALA A 299 -4.75 -18.77 -22.60
CA ALA A 299 -4.54 -17.52 -23.33
C ALA A 299 -4.15 -16.42 -22.33
N VAL A 300 -2.92 -15.98 -22.38
CA VAL A 300 -2.40 -14.86 -21.60
C VAL A 300 -2.26 -13.69 -22.56
N ASP A 301 -2.98 -12.61 -22.27
CA ASP A 301 -2.87 -11.36 -23.01
C ASP A 301 -1.84 -10.47 -22.31
N THR A 302 -0.68 -10.30 -22.94
CA THR A 302 0.36 -9.39 -22.45
C THR A 302 0.77 -8.43 -23.56
N PRO A 303 1.11 -7.17 -23.25
CA PRO A 303 1.63 -6.24 -24.23
C PRO A 303 2.88 -6.79 -24.90
N VAL A 304 3.00 -6.58 -26.22
CA VAL A 304 4.20 -6.97 -26.96
C VAL A 304 5.33 -5.99 -26.63
N SER A 305 6.49 -6.52 -26.28
CA SER A 305 7.67 -5.70 -26.03
C SER A 305 8.00 -4.78 -27.20
N GLY A 306 8.25 -3.49 -26.89
CA GLY A 306 8.56 -2.47 -27.90
C GLY A 306 7.35 -1.89 -28.64
N SER A 307 6.13 -2.31 -28.33
CA SER A 307 4.90 -1.70 -28.85
C SER A 307 4.48 -0.50 -28.01
N ALA A 308 3.86 0.49 -28.67
CA ALA A 308 3.24 1.62 -27.95
C ALA A 308 1.93 1.16 -27.31
N PHE A 309 1.73 1.60 -26.07
CA PHE A 309 0.47 1.47 -25.35
C PHE A 309 -0.22 2.83 -25.33
N VAL A 310 -1.50 2.88 -25.67
CA VAL A 310 -2.34 4.07 -25.59
C VAL A 310 -3.61 3.69 -24.85
N GLY A 311 -3.93 4.34 -23.76
CA GLY A 311 -5.12 4.07 -22.95
C GLY A 311 -5.39 5.21 -21.99
N ASP A 312 -6.60 5.25 -21.46
CA ASP A 312 -6.98 6.18 -20.39
C ASP A 312 -6.47 5.63 -19.05
N ILE A 313 -5.70 6.44 -18.35
CA ILE A 313 -5.06 6.05 -17.10
C ILE A 313 -5.37 7.09 -16.04
N SER A 314 -5.86 6.63 -14.90
CA SER A 314 -6.07 7.46 -13.73
C SER A 314 -4.83 7.49 -12.83
N PHE A 315 -4.53 8.66 -12.30
CA PHE A 315 -3.43 8.84 -11.37
C PHE A 315 -3.75 9.95 -10.36
N TYR A 316 -3.15 9.87 -9.18
CA TYR A 316 -3.32 10.89 -8.16
C TYR A 316 -2.38 12.07 -8.40
N VAL A 317 -2.91 13.27 -8.22
CA VAL A 317 -2.16 14.52 -8.34
C VAL A 317 -2.05 15.22 -6.98
N GLY A 318 -1.04 16.06 -6.83
CA GLY A 318 -0.85 16.85 -5.61
C GLY A 318 -1.88 17.97 -5.47
N ARG A 319 -2.03 18.48 -4.24
CA ARG A 319 -2.85 19.67 -3.94
C ARG A 319 -2.24 20.48 -2.82
N ILE A 320 -2.71 21.72 -2.67
CA ILE A 320 -2.31 22.63 -1.60
C ILE A 320 -3.55 23.02 -0.83
N ASP A 321 -3.58 22.73 0.47
CA ASP A 321 -4.65 23.13 1.37
C ASP A 321 -4.14 24.21 2.32
N LYS A 322 -5.04 25.03 2.86
CA LYS A 322 -4.72 26.06 3.85
C LYS A 322 -5.58 25.88 5.09
N VAL A 323 -4.96 26.07 6.24
CA VAL A 323 -5.63 26.04 7.55
C VAL A 323 -5.70 27.45 8.11
N PHE A 324 -6.89 27.84 8.48
CA PHE A 324 -7.22 29.16 8.98
C PHE A 324 -7.75 29.08 10.41
N LEU A 325 -7.51 30.13 11.18
CA LEU A 325 -8.22 30.41 12.43
C LEU A 325 -9.21 31.54 12.18
N HIS A 326 -10.49 31.21 12.22
CA HIS A 326 -11.56 32.19 12.06
C HIS A 326 -11.72 33.04 13.33
N LYS A 327 -12.28 34.24 13.21
CA LYS A 327 -12.52 35.17 14.35
C LYS A 327 -13.36 34.58 15.47
N SER A 328 -14.15 33.54 15.20
CA SER A 328 -14.93 32.78 16.19
C SER A 328 -14.08 31.82 17.03
N GLY A 329 -12.78 31.69 16.77
CA GLY A 329 -11.89 30.72 17.43
C GLY A 329 -11.92 29.30 16.85
N ILE A 330 -12.64 29.08 15.76
CA ILE A 330 -12.76 27.77 15.11
C ILE A 330 -11.72 27.64 14.00
N PHE A 331 -11.09 26.46 13.91
CA PHE A 331 -10.23 26.13 12.79
C PHE A 331 -11.06 25.79 11.55
N GLN A 332 -10.69 26.37 10.40
CA GLN A 332 -11.29 26.10 9.11
C GLN A 332 -10.22 25.72 8.10
N THR A 333 -10.56 24.82 7.19
CA THR A 333 -9.66 24.40 6.11
C THR A 333 -10.22 24.83 4.77
N SER A 334 -9.38 25.40 3.93
CA SER A 334 -9.69 25.65 2.52
C SER A 334 -8.91 24.64 1.68
N THR A 335 -9.63 23.72 1.02
CA THR A 335 -9.05 22.70 0.16
C THR A 335 -8.74 23.26 -1.22
N GLY A 336 -7.53 23.00 -1.70
CA GLY A 336 -7.16 23.34 -3.06
C GLY A 336 -7.67 22.32 -4.09
N THR A 337 -7.65 22.72 -5.35
CA THR A 337 -7.96 21.80 -6.45
C THR A 337 -6.75 20.94 -6.77
N PRO A 338 -6.88 19.60 -6.80
CA PRO A 338 -5.82 18.72 -7.24
C PRO A 338 -5.42 19.00 -8.68
N ALA A 339 -4.13 19.12 -8.96
CA ALA A 339 -3.59 19.35 -10.29
C ALA A 339 -2.12 18.94 -10.38
N LEU A 340 -1.59 18.78 -11.59
CA LEU A 340 -0.16 18.58 -11.84
C LEU A 340 0.69 19.75 -11.29
N SER A 341 0.15 20.97 -11.37
CA SER A 341 0.71 22.17 -10.74
C SER A 341 -0.35 22.79 -9.85
N PRO A 342 -0.46 22.34 -8.58
CA PRO A 342 -1.55 22.76 -7.72
C PRO A 342 -1.45 24.24 -7.37
N THR A 343 -2.58 24.94 -7.44
CA THR A 343 -2.71 26.34 -7.07
C THR A 343 -3.17 26.48 -5.63
N LYS A 344 -2.73 27.56 -4.97
CA LYS A 344 -3.15 27.84 -3.60
C LYS A 344 -4.63 28.22 -3.57
N PRO A 345 -5.41 27.65 -2.63
CA PRO A 345 -6.81 28.03 -2.44
C PRO A 345 -6.92 29.48 -1.97
N LYS A 346 -8.10 30.06 -2.20
CA LYS A 346 -8.42 31.42 -1.76
C LYS A 346 -8.38 31.53 -0.24
N ALA A 347 -8.05 32.71 0.24
CA ALA A 347 -8.17 33.04 1.66
C ALA A 347 -9.66 33.06 2.07
N ILE A 348 -9.93 32.74 3.34
CA ILE A 348 -11.24 32.83 3.95
C ILE A 348 -11.35 34.21 4.59
N ASP A 349 -12.47 34.88 4.38
CA ASP A 349 -12.74 36.17 4.98
C ASP A 349 -12.84 36.06 6.52
N ASP A 350 -12.39 37.10 7.23
CA ASP A 350 -12.37 37.14 8.71
C ASP A 350 -11.57 36.01 9.38
N ALA A 351 -10.59 35.44 8.70
CA ALA A 351 -9.74 34.35 9.21
C ALA A 351 -8.24 34.63 8.96
N ILE A 352 -7.41 34.14 9.88
CA ILE A 352 -5.96 34.23 9.78
C ILE A 352 -5.43 32.90 9.26
N GLU A 353 -4.62 32.93 8.19
CA GLU A 353 -3.94 31.74 7.67
C GLU A 353 -2.84 31.30 8.64
N LEU A 354 -2.93 30.08 9.15
CA LEU A 354 -1.93 29.50 10.06
C LEU A 354 -0.92 28.62 9.35
N PHE A 355 -1.42 27.74 8.51
CA PHE A 355 -0.60 26.72 7.84
C PHE A 355 -1.01 26.57 6.39
N GLU A 356 0.00 26.36 5.55
CA GLU A 356 -0.14 25.86 4.19
C GLU A 356 0.32 24.39 4.20
N LEU A 357 -0.54 23.50 3.75
CA LEU A 357 -0.30 22.06 3.67
C LEU A 357 -0.09 21.70 2.20
N GLN A 358 1.09 21.23 1.85
CA GLN A 358 1.39 20.77 0.51
C GLN A 358 1.35 19.24 0.51
N PHE A 359 0.36 18.69 -0.18
CA PHE A 359 0.19 17.27 -0.38
C PHE A 359 0.84 16.89 -1.71
N PRO A 360 1.95 16.15 -1.73
CA PRO A 360 2.46 15.58 -2.97
C PRO A 360 1.48 14.54 -3.53
N ALA A 361 1.65 14.18 -4.80
CA ALA A 361 0.94 13.02 -5.35
C ALA A 361 1.21 11.77 -4.50
N TYR A 362 0.25 10.85 -4.44
CA TYR A 362 0.37 9.58 -3.73
C TYR A 362 0.70 9.69 -2.22
N THR A 363 0.16 10.72 -1.56
CA THR A 363 0.34 10.90 -0.10
C THR A 363 -0.37 9.81 0.69
N LYS A 364 0.37 8.90 1.33
CA LYS A 364 -0.17 7.79 2.13
C LYS A 364 -0.16 8.06 3.64
N ASN A 365 0.66 8.98 4.10
CA ASN A 365 0.79 9.27 5.53
C ASN A 365 1.07 10.76 5.78
N THR A 366 0.85 11.18 7.00
CA THR A 366 1.05 12.58 7.42
C THR A 366 2.50 13.05 7.33
N LYS A 367 3.48 12.13 7.34
CA LYS A 367 4.91 12.48 7.24
C LYS A 367 5.29 12.98 5.84
N SER A 368 4.54 12.60 4.82
CA SER A 368 4.77 13.03 3.43
C SER A 368 4.28 14.46 3.17
N VAL A 369 3.43 15.00 4.05
CA VAL A 369 2.85 16.34 3.90
C VAL A 369 3.86 17.39 4.33
N LYS A 370 4.13 18.35 3.43
CA LYS A 370 4.96 19.52 3.76
C LYS A 370 4.10 20.60 4.39
N VAL A 371 4.40 20.92 5.65
CA VAL A 371 3.70 21.96 6.41
C VAL A 371 4.53 23.24 6.39
N ARG A 372 3.95 24.33 5.92
CA ARG A 372 4.51 25.67 6.02
C ARG A 372 3.67 26.48 6.98
N SER A 373 4.28 26.95 8.07
CA SER A 373 3.63 27.89 8.98
C SER A 373 3.77 29.31 8.44
N GLN A 374 2.68 30.08 8.54
CA GLN A 374 2.72 31.52 8.26
C GLN A 374 3.13 32.25 9.53
N ASP A 375 4.17 33.06 9.43
CA ASP A 375 4.63 33.88 10.52
C ASP A 375 3.86 35.22 10.57
N HIS A 376 2.91 35.32 11.46
CA HIS A 376 2.12 36.53 11.71
C HIS A 376 2.74 37.41 12.78
N ARG A 377 4.04 37.58 12.73
CA ARG A 377 4.77 38.35 13.72
C ARG A 377 4.37 39.83 13.66
N ARG A 378 3.85 40.38 14.76
CA ARG A 378 3.76 41.81 14.97
C ARG A 378 5.13 42.35 15.35
N PHE A 379 5.63 43.28 14.55
CA PHE A 379 6.84 44.00 14.91
C PHE A 379 6.51 45.02 16.03
N THR A 380 7.24 44.90 17.12
CA THR A 380 7.20 45.91 18.17
C THR A 380 8.01 47.14 17.77
N MET A 381 7.79 48.30 18.43
CA MET A 381 8.62 49.51 18.20
C MET A 381 10.12 49.22 18.42
N LYS A 382 10.44 48.31 19.35
CA LYS A 382 11.83 47.86 19.54
C LYS A 382 12.39 47.09 18.32
N ASP A 383 11.58 46.26 17.71
CA ASP A 383 11.99 45.51 16.49
C ASP A 383 12.16 46.46 15.31
N ILE A 384 11.26 47.44 15.16
CA ILE A 384 11.35 48.48 14.15
C ILE A 384 12.62 49.32 14.33
N SER A 385 12.91 49.73 15.57
CA SER A 385 14.15 50.43 15.92
C SER A 385 15.40 49.61 15.56
N ARG A 386 15.37 48.29 15.84
CA ARG A 386 16.47 47.39 15.52
C ARG A 386 16.66 47.23 14.00
N ILE A 387 15.58 47.16 13.21
CA ILE A 387 15.60 47.12 11.77
C ILE A 387 16.14 48.45 11.22
N SER A 388 15.63 49.59 11.72
CA SER A 388 16.11 50.93 11.34
C SER A 388 17.63 51.07 11.56
N ASN A 389 18.12 50.65 12.74
CA ASN A 389 19.57 50.70 13.00
C ASN A 389 20.38 49.80 12.08
N ARG A 390 19.83 48.61 11.69
CA ARG A 390 20.50 47.74 10.71
C ARG A 390 20.55 48.37 9.32
N VAL A 391 19.46 49.01 8.89
CA VAL A 391 19.42 49.73 7.61
C VAL A 391 20.44 50.86 7.60
N THR A 392 20.47 51.70 8.64
CA THR A 392 21.45 52.80 8.76
C THR A 392 22.90 52.30 8.74
N ASN A 393 23.16 51.16 9.42
CA ASN A 393 24.49 50.56 9.37
C ASN A 393 24.82 50.00 7.97
N LEU A 394 23.86 49.42 7.29
CA LEU A 394 24.06 48.93 5.92
C LEU A 394 24.34 50.08 4.97
N GLU A 395 23.58 51.19 5.03
CA GLU A 395 23.79 52.39 4.25
C GLU A 395 25.20 52.95 4.48
N ARG A 396 25.62 53.00 5.75
CA ARG A 396 26.98 53.45 6.09
C ARG A 396 28.07 52.57 5.48
N VAL A 397 27.92 51.22 5.63
CA VAL A 397 28.91 50.28 5.08
C VAL A 397 28.92 50.34 3.56
N THR A 398 27.74 50.44 2.93
CA THR A 398 27.63 50.54 1.48
C THR A 398 28.27 51.82 0.97
N SER A 399 28.01 52.97 1.65
CA SER A 399 28.61 54.26 1.28
C SER A 399 30.13 54.24 1.42
N LEU A 400 30.67 53.66 2.50
CA LEU A 400 32.12 53.49 2.67
C LEU A 400 32.73 52.61 1.59
N SER A 401 32.08 51.47 1.29
CA SER A 401 32.56 50.56 0.25
C SER A 401 32.53 51.20 -1.16
N MET A 402 31.50 52.01 -1.44
CA MET A 402 31.48 52.80 -2.70
C MET A 402 32.59 53.80 -2.75
N LEU A 403 32.85 54.51 -1.62
CA LEU A 403 33.93 55.50 -1.53
C LEU A 403 35.31 54.85 -1.68
N GLU A 404 35.53 53.71 -1.08
CA GLU A 404 36.74 52.91 -1.26
C GLU A 404 36.94 52.50 -2.72
N LYS A 405 35.88 51.99 -3.35
CA LYS A 405 35.93 51.62 -4.76
C LYS A 405 36.20 52.78 -5.68
N ASP A 406 35.54 53.93 -5.42
CA ASP A 406 35.78 55.16 -6.19
C ASP A 406 37.22 55.66 -6.01
N THR A 407 37.77 55.60 -4.78
CA THR A 407 39.16 55.97 -4.55
C THR A 407 40.16 55.04 -5.22
N GLN A 408 39.85 53.72 -5.21
CA GLN A 408 40.71 52.73 -5.91
C GLN A 408 40.69 52.86 -7.42
N THR A 409 39.56 53.30 -8.00
CA THR A 409 39.38 53.40 -9.44
C THR A 409 39.73 54.83 -9.99
N LYS A 410 39.86 55.77 -9.06
CA LYS A 410 40.15 57.18 -9.48
C LYS A 410 41.59 57.33 -9.96
N GLN A 411 41.76 57.55 -11.24
CA GLN A 411 43.01 57.86 -11.86
C GLN A 411 43.06 59.36 -12.09
N ILE A 412 44.10 60.02 -11.61
CA ILE A 412 44.38 61.40 -11.93
C ILE A 412 45.48 61.43 -12.97
N LEU A 413 45.06 61.68 -14.20
CA LEU A 413 45.99 61.69 -15.34
C LEU A 413 46.78 63.06 -15.46
N ASP A 414 47.99 62.98 -15.89
CA ASP A 414 48.82 64.10 -16.26
C ASP A 414 48.44 64.58 -17.67
N GLY A 415 48.99 65.73 -18.07
CA GLY A 415 48.79 66.28 -19.40
C GLY A 415 49.23 65.39 -20.56
N ASP A 416 50.07 64.42 -20.31
CA ASP A 416 50.52 63.39 -21.23
C ASP A 416 49.76 62.08 -21.11
N GLY A 417 48.68 62.02 -20.28
CA GLY A 417 47.83 60.88 -20.14
C GLY A 417 48.34 59.75 -19.17
N PHE A 418 49.40 60.03 -18.43
CA PHE A 418 49.92 59.10 -17.42
C PHE A 418 49.32 59.37 -16.06
N ASP A 419 49.10 58.26 -15.26
CA ASP A 419 48.60 58.39 -13.90
C ASP A 419 49.64 59.10 -13.00
N ARG A 420 49.20 60.16 -12.34
CA ARG A 420 50.03 60.95 -11.40
C ARG A 420 50.38 60.19 -10.12
N PHE A 421 49.56 59.21 -9.77
CA PHE A 421 49.80 58.46 -8.57
C PHE A 421 50.17 57.02 -8.95
N LYS A 422 51.39 56.64 -8.63
CA LYS A 422 51.83 55.25 -8.79
C LYS A 422 51.22 54.42 -7.68
N SER A 423 50.35 53.44 -8.05
CA SER A 423 49.89 52.40 -7.16
C SER A 423 50.78 51.18 -7.35
N GLY A 424 51.26 50.62 -6.28
CA GLY A 424 52.05 49.38 -6.30
C GLY A 424 53.16 49.37 -5.23
N PHE A 425 53.91 48.35 -5.20
CA PHE A 425 55.05 48.22 -4.34
C PHE A 425 56.25 48.94 -5.00
N LEU A 426 56.86 49.82 -4.22
CA LEU A 426 58.18 50.27 -4.56
C LEU A 426 59.17 49.23 -4.07
N VAL A 427 59.64 48.44 -4.98
CA VAL A 427 60.67 47.44 -4.70
C VAL A 427 62.03 48.05 -5.02
N ASP A 428 62.98 47.80 -4.17
CA ASP A 428 64.34 48.12 -4.41
C ASP A 428 64.83 47.51 -5.74
N ASN A 429 65.57 48.24 -6.53
CA ASN A 429 66.02 47.78 -7.82
C ASN A 429 67.16 46.74 -7.77
N PHE A 430 67.56 46.32 -6.56
CA PHE A 430 68.57 45.32 -6.27
C PHE A 430 69.97 45.64 -6.98
N ARG A 431 70.09 46.73 -7.58
CA ARG A 431 71.38 47.08 -8.22
C ARG A 431 72.43 47.57 -7.22
N GLY A 432 72.02 47.96 -6.04
CA GLY A 432 72.87 48.45 -4.98
C GLY A 432 73.18 47.47 -3.88
N HIS A 433 72.79 46.25 -4.04
CA HIS A 433 72.80 45.19 -2.99
C HIS A 433 74.19 44.77 -2.53
N ARG A 434 75.16 45.30 -3.08
CA ARG A 434 76.53 45.08 -2.54
C ARG A 434 76.67 45.47 -1.07
N VAL A 435 75.76 46.21 -0.56
CA VAL A 435 75.81 46.78 0.80
C VAL A 435 74.65 46.29 1.68
N GLY A 436 73.55 45.95 1.06
CA GLY A 436 72.36 45.70 1.83
C GLY A 436 72.02 44.22 2.06
N ASP A 437 72.31 43.38 1.11
CA ASP A 437 71.89 42.00 1.10
C ASP A 437 72.96 40.99 1.57
N VAL A 438 74.15 41.47 1.73
CA VAL A 438 75.31 40.60 2.00
C VAL A 438 75.52 40.37 3.48
N ASN A 439 74.70 40.93 4.29
CA ASN A 439 74.87 40.79 5.72
C ASN A 439 73.59 40.21 6.37
#